data_ad657f11b182500a4eceaf9e15ed90c6
#
_entry.id   ad657f11b182500a4eceaf9e15ed90c6
#
_cell.length_a   1.000
_cell.length_b   1.000
_cell.length_c   1.000
_cell.angle_alpha   90.00
_cell.angle_beta   90.00
_cell.angle_gamma   90.00
#
_symmetry.space_group_name_H-M   'P 1'
#
loop_
_entity.id
_entity.type
_entity.pdbx_description
1 polymer ?
#
loop_
_entity_poly.entity_id
_entity_poly.type
_entity_poly.pdbx_seq_one_letter_code
_entity_poly.pdbx_strand_id
1 'polypeptide(L)'
;MRISSKMCSLLLVAIAFTSAYTQKPAQPAPKAPVIIIPGIMGSNLYNKKTDKEVWFKLTRAKDDDIRLPISSNLAANRDLLETRDIIRSVKIASFLPEIEVYERLIFALEERGGYREAKWENPGKNGFQDTFYVFPYDWRLDNVENARLLTRKVETLKKKLKKPNLKFNILAHSMGGLIARYAAMYGDADIPTGPLQPSWAGARDFDKIFLLGTPNDGSILALRALLEGHALTSTLPIPLFQSFTRFDAFTIPSLMELLPSNGGLTIYDENFKPLKLDVYSPATWDEYDWSIWEDPDFTKRFSPEEQANAKPYFLAVMQRARKFQEAIRAFRPGKIPISFYLIGGDCKDTPAAAVVLWDEKNKRWDTMIRPHSFTRTDGTRVSEDEVKAKLNAKGDGTVTLQSLVDDLAEESVRSQYLPVSGGMFQCEDHTRLVTSVEIQDKLLGLLK
;
A
#
# COMPACT_ATOMS: atom_id res chain seq x y z
N MET A 1 -73.08 85.21 2.21
CA MET A 1 -73.37 83.94 1.43
C MET A 1 -72.04 83.18 1.41
N ARG A 2 -71.94 82.06 2.12
CA ARG A 2 -70.70 81.32 2.41
C ARG A 2 -70.54 80.21 1.36
N ILE A 3 -69.36 80.18 0.70
CA ILE A 3 -68.98 79.10 -0.19
C ILE A 3 -67.96 78.26 0.52
N SER A 4 -68.27 77.01 0.76
CA SER A 4 -67.39 75.99 1.41
C SER A 4 -66.54 75.36 0.35
N SER A 5 -65.21 75.39 0.55
CA SER A 5 -64.18 74.68 -0.24
C SER A 5 -63.96 73.31 0.35
N LYS A 6 -64.19 72.24 -0.42
CA LYS A 6 -63.77 70.85 -0.08
C LYS A 6 -62.38 70.59 -0.69
N MET A 7 -61.41 70.37 0.15
CA MET A 7 -60.05 69.96 -0.25
C MET A 7 -60.04 68.43 -0.38
N CYS A 8 -59.72 67.93 -1.57
CA CYS A 8 -59.56 66.53 -1.86
C CYS A 8 -58.10 66.12 -1.68
N SER A 9 -57.85 65.34 -0.62
CA SER A 9 -56.50 64.80 -0.36
C SER A 9 -56.30 63.55 -1.18
N LEU A 10 -55.34 63.60 -2.15
CA LEU A 10 -54.83 62.42 -2.86
C LEU A 10 -53.76 61.74 -1.98
N LEU A 11 -54.02 60.51 -1.56
CA LEU A 11 -53.05 59.62 -0.94
C LEU A 11 -52.26 58.94 -2.05
N LEU A 12 -50.96 59.26 -2.21
CA LEU A 12 -50.03 58.52 -3.04
C LEU A 12 -49.50 57.33 -2.23
N VAL A 13 -49.89 56.11 -2.58
CA VAL A 13 -49.32 54.88 -2.08
C VAL A 13 -48.08 54.55 -2.92
N ALA A 14 -46.88 54.77 -2.35
CA ALA A 14 -45.63 54.34 -2.92
C ALA A 14 -45.43 52.84 -2.66
N ILE A 15 -45.62 51.99 -3.67
CA ILE A 15 -45.32 50.56 -3.62
C ILE A 15 -43.80 50.43 -3.82
N ALA A 16 -43.04 50.19 -2.70
CA ALA A 16 -41.64 49.86 -2.75
C ALA A 16 -41.49 48.40 -3.21
N PHE A 17 -41.09 48.17 -4.45
CA PHE A 17 -40.63 46.91 -4.94
C PHE A 17 -39.26 46.58 -4.28
N THR A 18 -39.23 45.84 -3.19
CA THR A 18 -38.01 45.22 -2.70
C THR A 18 -37.61 44.07 -3.64
N SER A 19 -36.65 44.30 -4.53
CA SER A 19 -35.99 43.26 -5.29
C SER A 19 -35.26 42.33 -4.33
N ALA A 20 -35.88 41.20 -3.99
CA ALA A 20 -35.19 40.14 -3.30
C ALA A 20 -34.09 39.62 -4.25
N TYR A 21 -32.86 40.09 -4.06
CA TYR A 21 -31.69 39.45 -4.64
C TYR A 21 -31.61 38.04 -4.02
N THR A 22 -32.05 37.02 -4.73
CA THR A 22 -31.75 35.64 -4.43
C THR A 22 -30.24 35.50 -4.58
N GLN A 23 -29.50 35.53 -3.46
CA GLN A 23 -28.10 35.15 -3.43
C GLN A 23 -27.99 33.75 -4.01
N LYS A 24 -27.35 33.62 -5.16
CA LYS A 24 -27.02 32.33 -5.75
C LYS A 24 -26.27 31.57 -4.66
N PRO A 25 -26.68 30.33 -4.30
CA PRO A 25 -25.96 29.59 -3.27
C PRO A 25 -24.47 29.58 -3.60
N ALA A 26 -23.63 29.93 -2.63
CA ALA A 26 -22.20 29.95 -2.83
C ALA A 26 -21.76 28.59 -3.36
N GLN A 27 -21.10 28.56 -4.50
CA GLN A 27 -20.52 27.31 -4.99
C GLN A 27 -19.54 26.78 -3.95
N PRO A 28 -19.61 25.49 -3.59
CA PRO A 28 -18.66 24.92 -2.64
C PRO A 28 -17.24 25.19 -3.13
N ALA A 29 -16.32 25.46 -2.18
CA ALA A 29 -14.93 25.68 -2.51
C ALA A 29 -14.36 24.46 -3.26
N PRO A 30 -13.54 24.71 -4.29
CA PRO A 30 -12.91 23.60 -5.04
C PRO A 30 -12.06 22.73 -4.10
N LYS A 31 -12.17 21.42 -4.25
CA LYS A 31 -11.42 20.43 -3.46
C LYS A 31 -10.01 20.25 -4.01
N ALA A 32 -9.05 20.01 -3.12
CA ALA A 32 -7.70 19.63 -3.52
C ALA A 32 -7.71 18.32 -4.34
N PRO A 33 -6.82 18.20 -5.34
CA PRO A 33 -6.74 16.96 -6.13
C PRO A 33 -6.25 15.79 -5.27
N VAL A 34 -6.69 14.57 -5.65
CA VAL A 34 -6.39 13.32 -4.97
C VAL A 34 -5.50 12.45 -5.84
N ILE A 35 -4.55 11.73 -5.24
CA ILE A 35 -3.79 10.67 -5.91
C ILE A 35 -4.13 9.34 -5.25
N ILE A 36 -4.54 8.34 -6.04
CA ILE A 36 -4.79 6.97 -5.60
C ILE A 36 -3.52 6.15 -5.87
N ILE A 37 -2.97 5.52 -4.83
CA ILE A 37 -1.80 4.65 -4.91
C ILE A 37 -2.24 3.24 -4.52
N PRO A 38 -2.20 2.26 -5.43
CA PRO A 38 -2.62 0.90 -5.15
C PRO A 38 -1.62 0.15 -4.24
N GLY A 39 -2.01 -1.01 -3.73
CA GLY A 39 -1.14 -1.93 -3.03
C GLY A 39 -0.23 -2.72 -3.98
N ILE A 40 0.55 -3.63 -3.38
CA ILE A 40 1.32 -4.61 -4.15
C ILE A 40 0.38 -5.39 -5.07
N MET A 41 0.86 -5.73 -6.27
CA MET A 41 0.08 -6.43 -7.31
C MET A 41 -1.14 -5.63 -7.82
N GLY A 42 -1.33 -4.39 -7.38
CA GLY A 42 -2.50 -3.56 -7.70
C GLY A 42 -2.39 -2.73 -8.98
N SER A 43 -1.29 -2.85 -9.74
CA SER A 43 -1.13 -2.28 -11.08
C SER A 43 -0.95 -3.40 -12.09
N ASN A 44 -1.49 -3.22 -13.30
CA ASN A 44 -1.25 -4.15 -14.40
C ASN A 44 0.20 -4.05 -14.90
N LEU A 45 0.66 -5.12 -15.56
CA LEU A 45 1.95 -5.17 -16.25
C LEU A 45 1.74 -5.59 -17.69
N TYR A 46 2.28 -4.80 -18.62
CA TYR A 46 2.26 -5.03 -20.07
C TYR A 46 3.66 -5.23 -20.60
N ASN A 47 3.82 -6.18 -21.51
CA ASN A 47 5.07 -6.36 -22.24
C ASN A 47 5.18 -5.33 -23.37
N LYS A 48 6.18 -4.45 -23.30
CA LYS A 48 6.41 -3.36 -24.27
C LYS A 48 6.60 -3.82 -25.70
N LYS A 49 7.13 -5.03 -25.93
CA LYS A 49 7.38 -5.55 -27.29
C LYS A 49 6.12 -6.15 -27.91
N THR A 50 5.33 -6.87 -27.12
CA THR A 50 4.18 -7.61 -27.64
C THR A 50 2.86 -6.86 -27.45
N ASP A 51 2.87 -5.79 -26.66
CA ASP A 51 1.69 -5.02 -26.23
C ASP A 51 0.63 -5.87 -25.51
N LYS A 52 1.05 -7.00 -24.93
CA LYS A 52 0.17 -7.91 -24.20
C LYS A 52 0.27 -7.68 -22.71
N GLU A 53 -0.87 -7.77 -22.04
CA GLU A 53 -0.94 -7.83 -20.59
C GLU A 53 -0.31 -9.13 -20.11
N VAL A 54 0.55 -9.04 -19.09
CA VAL A 54 1.23 -10.15 -18.41
C VAL A 54 0.67 -10.32 -16.99
N TRP A 55 0.36 -9.22 -16.34
CA TRP A 55 -0.29 -9.14 -15.05
C TRP A 55 -1.45 -8.14 -15.13
N PHE A 56 -2.69 -8.45 -14.80
CA PHE A 56 -3.16 -9.63 -14.10
C PHE A 56 -3.78 -10.64 -15.07
N LYS A 57 -3.39 -11.91 -14.97
CA LYS A 57 -3.98 -13.01 -15.74
C LYS A 57 -4.40 -14.16 -14.83
N LEU A 58 -5.52 -14.81 -15.13
CA LEU A 58 -6.02 -16.00 -14.44
C LEU A 58 -5.12 -17.22 -14.61
N THR A 59 -4.56 -17.37 -15.82
CA THR A 59 -3.63 -18.43 -16.17
C THR A 59 -2.40 -17.81 -16.78
N ARG A 60 -1.23 -18.10 -16.23
CA ARG A 60 0.04 -17.65 -16.76
C ARG A 60 0.54 -18.65 -17.81
N ALA A 61 0.79 -18.16 -19.01
CA ALA A 61 1.56 -18.89 -20.03
C ALA A 61 3.06 -18.82 -19.69
N LYS A 62 3.86 -19.67 -20.34
CA LYS A 62 5.32 -19.67 -20.16
C LYS A 62 5.97 -18.31 -20.43
N ASP A 63 5.38 -17.54 -21.35
CA ASP A 63 5.88 -16.21 -21.75
C ASP A 63 5.37 -15.06 -20.86
N ASP A 64 4.51 -15.37 -19.88
CA ASP A 64 3.99 -14.39 -18.91
C ASP A 64 4.90 -14.34 -17.67
N ASP A 65 6.21 -14.27 -17.86
CA ASP A 65 7.19 -14.19 -16.77
C ASP A 65 7.17 -12.80 -16.12
N ILE A 66 6.95 -12.78 -14.80
CA ILE A 66 6.97 -11.54 -13.99
C ILE A 66 8.24 -11.42 -13.15
N ARG A 67 9.17 -12.36 -13.26
CA ARG A 67 10.44 -12.30 -12.55
C ARG A 67 11.28 -11.16 -13.10
N LEU A 68 11.92 -10.44 -12.19
CA LEU A 68 12.96 -9.49 -12.57
C LEU A 68 14.29 -10.23 -12.78
N PRO A 69 15.17 -9.76 -13.66
CA PRO A 69 16.56 -10.20 -13.67
C PRO A 69 17.21 -9.99 -12.31
N ILE A 70 18.12 -10.88 -11.92
CA ILE A 70 18.79 -10.81 -10.61
C ILE A 70 20.29 -10.53 -10.77
N SER A 71 20.72 -9.42 -10.18
CA SER A 71 22.14 -9.08 -10.00
C SER A 71 22.30 -8.23 -8.75
N SER A 72 23.51 -8.16 -8.20
CA SER A 72 23.82 -7.30 -7.05
C SER A 72 23.70 -5.81 -7.35
N ASN A 73 23.73 -5.41 -8.61
CA ASN A 73 23.35 -4.07 -9.06
C ASN A 73 21.85 -3.97 -9.21
N LEU A 74 21.13 -3.67 -8.13
CA LEU A 74 19.67 -3.63 -8.11
C LEU A 74 19.06 -2.69 -9.15
N ALA A 75 19.74 -1.59 -9.49
CA ALA A 75 19.28 -0.65 -10.50
C ALA A 75 19.28 -1.23 -11.93
N ALA A 76 20.07 -2.28 -12.19
CA ALA A 76 20.13 -2.96 -13.48
C ALA A 76 19.04 -4.06 -13.64
N ASN A 77 18.38 -4.46 -12.54
CA ASN A 77 17.35 -5.50 -12.55
C ASN A 77 16.06 -4.97 -13.15
N ARG A 78 16.02 -4.90 -14.46
CA ARG A 78 14.88 -4.36 -15.25
C ARG A 78 14.57 -5.30 -16.41
N ASP A 79 13.30 -5.37 -16.72
CA ASP A 79 12.77 -6.13 -17.85
C ASP A 79 12.01 -5.22 -18.85
N LEU A 80 11.22 -5.84 -19.69
CA LEU A 80 10.42 -5.14 -20.70
C LEU A 80 8.97 -4.88 -20.26
N LEU A 81 8.65 -5.09 -18.99
CA LEU A 81 7.31 -4.83 -18.53
C LEU A 81 7.15 -3.35 -18.14
N GLU A 82 5.94 -2.86 -18.28
CA GLU A 82 5.53 -1.51 -17.88
C GLU A 82 4.11 -1.53 -17.30
N THR A 83 3.80 -0.54 -16.50
CA THR A 83 2.45 -0.32 -15.97
C THR A 83 1.71 0.74 -16.76
N ARG A 84 0.40 0.56 -16.95
CA ARG A 84 -0.45 1.51 -17.67
C ARG A 84 -1.63 2.02 -16.84
N ASP A 85 -2.20 1.14 -16.00
CA ASP A 85 -3.30 1.49 -15.11
C ASP A 85 -3.23 0.68 -13.81
N ILE A 86 -4.03 1.07 -12.82
CA ILE A 86 -4.30 0.25 -11.64
C ILE A 86 -5.32 -0.83 -11.99
N ILE A 87 -5.34 -1.94 -11.27
CA ILE A 87 -6.33 -3.00 -11.45
C ILE A 87 -7.65 -2.51 -10.90
N ARG A 88 -8.54 -2.00 -11.77
CA ARG A 88 -9.85 -1.48 -11.36
C ARG A 88 -10.76 -2.61 -10.94
N SER A 89 -10.82 -3.66 -11.77
CA SER A 89 -11.64 -4.85 -11.56
C SER A 89 -11.02 -6.07 -12.23
N VAL A 90 -11.49 -7.25 -11.85
CA VAL A 90 -11.03 -8.53 -12.39
C VAL A 90 -12.22 -9.37 -12.83
N LYS A 91 -12.23 -9.74 -14.10
CA LYS A 91 -13.23 -10.64 -14.68
C LYS A 91 -12.73 -12.09 -14.70
N ILE A 92 -13.31 -12.94 -13.85
CA ILE A 92 -12.89 -14.34 -13.75
C ILE A 92 -13.41 -15.19 -14.91
N ALA A 93 -14.65 -14.98 -15.29
CA ALA A 93 -15.29 -15.64 -16.44
C ALA A 93 -16.42 -14.75 -16.99
N SER A 94 -16.76 -14.94 -18.26
CA SER A 94 -17.77 -14.11 -18.93
C SER A 94 -19.17 -14.16 -18.29
N PHE A 95 -19.47 -15.22 -17.55
CA PHE A 95 -20.74 -15.46 -16.88
C PHE A 95 -20.73 -15.18 -15.37
N LEU A 96 -19.58 -14.81 -14.79
CA LEU A 96 -19.46 -14.45 -13.37
C LEU A 96 -19.42 -12.93 -13.21
N PRO A 97 -19.88 -12.42 -12.05
CA PRO A 97 -19.71 -11.02 -11.71
C PRO A 97 -18.22 -10.64 -11.71
N GLU A 98 -17.95 -9.43 -12.14
CA GLU A 98 -16.63 -8.83 -12.07
C GLU A 98 -16.26 -8.52 -10.61
N ILE A 99 -15.02 -8.82 -10.22
CA ILE A 99 -14.52 -8.50 -8.88
C ILE A 99 -13.92 -7.09 -8.93
N GLU A 100 -14.58 -6.17 -8.28
CA GLU A 100 -14.12 -4.79 -8.17
C GLU A 100 -13.00 -4.69 -7.16
N VAL A 101 -11.85 -4.15 -7.59
CA VAL A 101 -10.68 -3.90 -6.72
C VAL A 101 -10.65 -2.42 -6.35
N TYR A 102 -10.35 -1.53 -7.29
CA TYR A 102 -10.33 -0.09 -7.05
C TYR A 102 -11.51 0.65 -7.71
N GLU A 103 -12.32 -0.02 -8.54
CA GLU A 103 -13.43 0.60 -9.27
C GLU A 103 -14.46 1.25 -8.33
N ARG A 104 -14.77 0.60 -7.21
CA ARG A 104 -15.69 1.18 -6.20
C ARG A 104 -15.16 2.44 -5.55
N LEU A 105 -13.86 2.53 -5.30
CA LEU A 105 -13.26 3.75 -4.76
C LEU A 105 -13.30 4.88 -5.78
N ILE A 106 -13.00 4.56 -7.04
CA ILE A 106 -13.09 5.51 -8.16
C ILE A 106 -14.53 6.02 -8.30
N PHE A 107 -15.49 5.10 -8.36
CA PHE A 107 -16.92 5.45 -8.43
C PHE A 107 -17.38 6.32 -7.25
N ALA A 108 -16.90 6.01 -6.04
CA ALA A 108 -17.21 6.83 -4.86
C ALA A 108 -16.67 8.25 -4.98
N LEU A 109 -15.44 8.41 -5.48
CA LEU A 109 -14.85 9.73 -5.72
C LEU A 109 -15.65 10.50 -6.79
N GLU A 110 -16.09 9.86 -7.86
CA GLU A 110 -16.82 10.50 -8.94
C GLU A 110 -18.25 10.86 -8.53
N GLU A 111 -19.06 9.86 -8.19
CA GLU A 111 -20.49 10.03 -7.99
C GLU A 111 -20.85 10.71 -6.66
N ARG A 112 -20.14 10.35 -5.58
CA ARG A 112 -20.44 10.88 -4.25
C ARG A 112 -19.49 12.01 -3.84
N GLY A 113 -18.23 11.94 -4.29
CA GLY A 113 -17.20 12.93 -4.00
C GLY A 113 -17.23 14.13 -4.94
N GLY A 114 -17.81 14.00 -6.14
CA GLY A 114 -17.80 15.04 -7.18
C GLY A 114 -16.38 15.34 -7.67
N TYR A 115 -15.53 14.33 -7.70
CA TYR A 115 -14.22 14.38 -8.34
C TYR A 115 -14.32 13.88 -9.79
N ARG A 116 -13.30 14.14 -10.59
CA ARG A 116 -13.18 13.65 -11.97
C ARG A 116 -11.79 13.07 -12.17
N GLU A 117 -11.69 11.93 -12.83
CA GLU A 117 -10.40 11.39 -13.21
C GLU A 117 -9.65 12.32 -14.18
N ALA A 118 -8.38 12.58 -13.89
CA ALA A 118 -7.50 13.33 -14.77
C ALA A 118 -6.27 12.50 -15.13
N LYS A 119 -5.72 12.73 -16.31
CA LYS A 119 -4.53 12.00 -16.78
C LYS A 119 -3.26 12.82 -16.54
N TRP A 120 -2.19 12.17 -16.10
CA TRP A 120 -0.89 12.79 -15.82
C TRP A 120 -0.31 13.53 -17.03
N GLU A 121 -0.50 12.98 -18.21
CA GLU A 121 0.01 13.50 -19.47
C GLU A 121 -0.82 14.68 -19.98
N ASN A 122 -2.14 14.65 -19.76
CA ASN A 122 -3.10 15.68 -20.17
C ASN A 122 -4.11 15.97 -19.06
N PRO A 123 -3.72 16.74 -18.02
CA PRO A 123 -4.58 16.99 -16.86
C PRO A 123 -5.77 17.91 -17.14
N GLY A 124 -5.84 18.53 -18.31
CA GLY A 124 -6.84 19.55 -18.63
C GLY A 124 -6.64 20.86 -17.86
N LYS A 125 -7.47 21.86 -18.15
CA LYS A 125 -7.35 23.20 -17.53
C LYS A 125 -7.61 23.18 -16.02
N ASN A 126 -8.46 22.29 -15.53
CA ASN A 126 -8.89 22.18 -14.14
C ASN A 126 -8.31 20.96 -13.42
N GLY A 127 -7.19 20.41 -13.90
CA GLY A 127 -6.55 19.24 -13.27
C GLY A 127 -5.97 19.49 -11.86
N PHE A 128 -6.12 20.70 -11.34
CA PHE A 128 -5.66 21.10 -10.00
C PHE A 128 -6.80 21.15 -8.95
N GLN A 129 -8.03 20.88 -9.33
CA GLN A 129 -9.19 20.97 -8.43
C GLN A 129 -10.27 19.96 -8.82
N ASP A 130 -10.98 19.41 -7.84
CA ASP A 130 -12.07 18.45 -8.04
C ASP A 130 -11.68 17.29 -8.96
N THR A 131 -10.40 16.86 -8.89
CA THR A 131 -9.84 15.81 -9.74
C THR A 131 -9.12 14.77 -8.92
N PHE A 132 -9.05 13.55 -9.46
CA PHE A 132 -8.14 12.55 -8.94
C PHE A 132 -7.26 11.97 -10.07
N TYR A 133 -6.12 11.43 -9.65
CA TYR A 133 -5.15 10.76 -10.50
C TYR A 133 -4.90 9.36 -9.95
N VAL A 134 -4.91 8.35 -10.81
CA VAL A 134 -4.42 7.03 -10.42
C VAL A 134 -2.92 6.97 -10.65
N PHE A 135 -2.17 6.36 -9.74
CA PHE A 135 -0.73 6.20 -9.83
C PHE A 135 -0.37 4.72 -10.00
N PRO A 136 -0.39 4.18 -11.23
CA PRO A 136 0.15 2.85 -11.49
C PRO A 136 1.68 2.89 -11.36
N TYR A 137 2.22 1.89 -10.70
CA TYR A 137 3.66 1.71 -10.52
C TYR A 137 4.04 0.24 -10.62
N ASP A 138 5.26 -0.04 -11.02
CA ASP A 138 5.75 -1.41 -11.04
C ASP A 138 6.02 -1.88 -9.62
N TRP A 139 5.04 -2.64 -9.09
CA TRP A 139 5.03 -3.14 -7.74
C TRP A 139 6.14 -4.15 -7.42
N ARG A 140 6.85 -4.62 -8.45
CA ARG A 140 8.00 -5.53 -8.28
C ARG A 140 9.26 -4.78 -7.87
N LEU A 141 9.38 -3.51 -8.26
CA LEU A 141 10.55 -2.68 -8.01
C LEU A 141 10.63 -2.19 -6.57
N ASP A 142 11.79 -1.72 -6.20
CA ASP A 142 12.09 -1.02 -4.94
C ASP A 142 11.08 0.11 -4.66
N ASN A 143 10.49 0.15 -3.46
CA ASN A 143 9.51 1.16 -3.07
C ASN A 143 10.08 2.58 -3.07
N VAL A 144 11.38 2.73 -2.81
CA VAL A 144 12.06 4.03 -2.92
C VAL A 144 12.03 4.55 -4.35
N GLU A 145 12.26 3.68 -5.33
CA GLU A 145 12.18 4.06 -6.75
C GLU A 145 10.77 4.49 -7.15
N ASN A 146 9.77 3.75 -6.67
CA ASN A 146 8.36 4.08 -6.90
C ASN A 146 7.97 5.39 -6.21
N ALA A 147 8.46 5.67 -5.00
CA ALA A 147 8.24 6.93 -4.30
C ALA A 147 8.89 8.11 -5.04
N ARG A 148 10.09 7.93 -5.54
CA ARG A 148 10.79 8.92 -6.38
C ARG A 148 10.05 9.16 -7.71
N LEU A 149 9.53 8.10 -8.33
CA LEU A 149 8.69 8.22 -9.53
C LEU A 149 7.43 9.05 -9.25
N LEU A 150 6.75 8.79 -8.13
CA LEU A 150 5.59 9.58 -7.69
C LEU A 150 5.95 11.06 -7.55
N THR A 151 7.02 11.36 -6.84
CA THR A 151 7.47 12.75 -6.61
C THR A 151 7.75 13.46 -7.94
N ARG A 152 8.50 12.83 -8.86
CA ARG A 152 8.79 13.40 -10.19
C ARG A 152 7.53 13.61 -11.04
N LYS A 153 6.56 12.68 -11.00
CA LYS A 153 5.27 12.83 -11.70
C LYS A 153 4.49 14.03 -11.13
N VAL A 154 4.43 14.18 -9.81
CA VAL A 154 3.78 15.31 -9.14
C VAL A 154 4.43 16.63 -9.52
N GLU A 155 5.75 16.73 -9.47
CA GLU A 155 6.47 17.94 -9.88
C GLU A 155 6.23 18.30 -11.35
N THR A 156 6.22 17.29 -12.24
CA THR A 156 5.93 17.48 -13.67
C THR A 156 4.49 17.96 -13.86
N LEU A 157 3.54 17.38 -13.13
CA LEU A 157 2.13 17.78 -13.18
C LEU A 157 1.94 19.23 -12.70
N LYS A 158 2.57 19.64 -11.60
CA LYS A 158 2.53 21.03 -11.09
C LYS A 158 3.07 22.02 -12.10
N LYS A 159 4.14 21.68 -12.84
CA LYS A 159 4.68 22.48 -13.93
C LYS A 159 3.69 22.62 -15.09
N LYS A 160 3.07 21.51 -15.54
CA LYS A 160 2.05 21.52 -16.60
C LYS A 160 0.85 22.39 -16.23
N LEU A 161 0.39 22.28 -14.99
CA LEU A 161 -0.74 23.05 -14.45
C LEU A 161 -0.39 24.51 -14.14
N LYS A 162 0.89 24.88 -14.14
CA LYS A 162 1.39 26.20 -13.69
C LYS A 162 0.96 26.52 -12.26
N LYS A 163 0.96 25.52 -11.38
CA LYS A 163 0.54 25.62 -9.98
C LYS A 163 1.66 25.07 -9.05
N PRO A 164 2.76 25.81 -8.85
CA PRO A 164 3.93 25.33 -8.12
C PRO A 164 3.62 24.97 -6.64
N ASN A 165 2.64 25.66 -6.03
CA ASN A 165 2.24 25.45 -4.64
C ASN A 165 1.06 24.50 -4.46
N LEU A 166 0.64 23.81 -5.53
CA LEU A 166 -0.44 22.82 -5.46
C LEU A 166 -0.04 21.67 -4.55
N LYS A 167 -0.95 21.29 -3.65
CA LYS A 167 -0.83 20.10 -2.81
C LYS A 167 -1.91 19.08 -3.16
N PHE A 168 -1.57 17.82 -2.97
CA PHE A 168 -2.43 16.69 -3.24
C PHE A 168 -2.78 15.96 -1.94
N ASN A 169 -4.00 15.45 -1.86
CA ASN A 169 -4.35 14.43 -0.90
C ASN A 169 -4.00 13.05 -1.47
N ILE A 170 -3.54 12.14 -0.64
CA ILE A 170 -3.13 10.79 -1.05
C ILE A 170 -4.09 9.77 -0.44
N LEU A 171 -4.65 8.89 -1.26
CA LEU A 171 -5.33 7.67 -0.84
C LEU A 171 -4.42 6.49 -1.20
N ALA A 172 -3.72 5.96 -0.23
CA ALA A 172 -2.73 4.91 -0.42
C ALA A 172 -3.15 3.61 0.25
N HIS A 173 -3.29 2.55 -0.54
CA HIS A 173 -3.70 1.24 -0.06
C HIS A 173 -2.48 0.34 0.15
N SER A 174 -2.43 -0.39 1.28
CA SER A 174 -1.45 -1.44 1.52
C SER A 174 0.00 -0.94 1.34
N MET A 175 0.82 -1.62 0.56
CA MET A 175 2.20 -1.23 0.22
C MET A 175 2.30 0.19 -0.38
N GLY A 176 1.26 0.65 -1.08
CA GLY A 176 1.21 2.03 -1.60
C GLY A 176 1.37 3.09 -0.51
N GLY A 177 0.97 2.79 0.72
CA GLY A 177 1.18 3.66 1.88
C GLY A 177 2.64 3.82 2.26
N LEU A 178 3.46 2.79 2.11
CA LEU A 178 4.91 2.87 2.33
C LEU A 178 5.57 3.78 1.29
N ILE A 179 5.13 3.69 0.02
CA ILE A 179 5.56 4.57 -1.07
C ILE A 179 5.18 6.02 -0.75
N ALA A 180 3.94 6.27 -0.32
CA ALA A 180 3.47 7.60 0.05
C ALA A 180 4.26 8.17 1.24
N ARG A 181 4.54 7.36 2.26
CA ARG A 181 5.36 7.76 3.41
C ARG A 181 6.77 8.14 2.98
N TYR A 182 7.43 7.28 2.20
CA TYR A 182 8.78 7.56 1.73
C TYR A 182 8.83 8.85 0.88
N ALA A 183 7.89 9.01 -0.06
CA ALA A 183 7.77 10.23 -0.88
C ALA A 183 7.56 11.48 -0.01
N ALA A 184 6.72 11.40 1.04
CA ALA A 184 6.51 12.50 1.98
C ALA A 184 7.78 12.85 2.75
N MET A 185 8.52 11.85 3.21
CA MET A 185 9.71 12.02 4.06
C MET A 185 10.95 12.48 3.27
N TYR A 186 11.17 11.91 2.08
CA TYR A 186 12.43 12.09 1.34
C TYR A 186 12.26 12.73 -0.06
N GLY A 187 11.02 12.84 -0.58
CA GLY A 187 10.78 13.36 -1.93
C GLY A 187 11.45 12.49 -3.01
N ASP A 188 12.23 13.11 -3.90
CA ASP A 188 12.98 12.43 -4.98
C ASP A 188 14.39 11.94 -4.54
N ALA A 189 14.73 12.01 -3.26
CA ALA A 189 16.01 11.52 -2.78
C ALA A 189 16.02 9.99 -2.65
N ASP A 190 17.18 9.38 -2.89
CA ASP A 190 17.41 7.98 -2.54
C ASP A 190 17.66 7.84 -1.03
N ILE A 191 17.71 6.61 -0.51
CA ILE A 191 18.06 6.35 0.89
C ILE A 191 19.43 6.98 1.17
N PRO A 192 19.56 7.84 2.17
CA PRO A 192 20.83 8.46 2.50
C PRO A 192 21.92 7.42 2.81
N THR A 193 23.11 7.64 2.33
CA THR A 193 24.29 6.82 2.67
C THR A 193 24.86 7.12 4.05
N GLY A 194 24.52 8.28 4.62
CA GLY A 194 24.86 8.74 5.97
C GLY A 194 23.69 8.55 6.95
N PRO A 195 23.63 9.38 8.01
CA PRO A 195 22.54 9.33 8.99
C PRO A 195 21.16 9.46 8.33
N LEU A 196 20.23 8.59 8.70
CA LEU A 196 18.88 8.61 8.20
C LEU A 196 18.11 9.76 8.86
N GLN A 197 17.92 10.86 8.13
CA GLN A 197 17.17 12.03 8.59
C GLN A 197 16.21 12.49 7.49
N PRO A 198 14.90 12.34 7.69
CA PRO A 198 13.92 12.76 6.70
C PRO A 198 13.93 14.29 6.55
N SER A 199 13.97 14.75 5.29
CA SER A 199 13.90 16.18 4.98
C SER A 199 12.49 16.73 4.98
N TRP A 200 11.46 15.87 4.95
CA TRP A 200 10.05 16.17 4.72
C TRP A 200 9.82 16.95 3.41
N ALA A 201 10.65 16.66 2.42
CA ALA A 201 10.59 17.33 1.12
C ALA A 201 9.23 17.20 0.43
N GLY A 202 8.54 16.07 0.61
CA GLY A 202 7.20 15.87 0.05
C GLY A 202 6.09 16.71 0.69
N ALA A 203 6.36 17.37 1.81
CA ALA A 203 5.39 18.27 2.46
C ALA A 203 4.98 19.49 1.59
N ARG A 204 5.79 19.82 0.61
CA ARG A 204 5.46 20.85 -0.41
C ARG A 204 4.45 20.34 -1.45
N ASP A 205 4.28 19.01 -1.54
CA ASP A 205 3.50 18.36 -2.59
C ASP A 205 2.25 17.68 -2.02
N PHE A 206 2.27 17.27 -0.76
CA PHE A 206 1.20 16.52 -0.11
C PHE A 206 0.63 17.27 1.10
N ASP A 207 -0.66 17.10 1.33
CA ASP A 207 -1.38 17.71 2.47
C ASP A 207 -1.85 16.62 3.44
N LYS A 208 -2.82 15.81 3.05
CA LYS A 208 -3.36 14.70 3.81
C LYS A 208 -2.97 13.38 3.17
N ILE A 209 -2.48 12.42 3.95
CA ILE A 209 -2.12 11.09 3.48
C ILE A 209 -2.95 10.07 4.26
N PHE A 210 -3.81 9.36 3.54
CA PHE A 210 -4.66 8.30 4.07
C PHE A 210 -3.99 6.96 3.80
N LEU A 211 -3.64 6.24 4.85
CA LEU A 211 -2.99 4.93 4.83
C LEU A 211 -4.03 3.84 5.10
N LEU A 212 -4.49 3.19 4.03
CA LEU A 212 -5.53 2.15 4.10
C LEU A 212 -4.86 0.77 4.17
N GLY A 213 -4.91 0.13 5.31
CA GLY A 213 -4.30 -1.19 5.52
C GLY A 213 -2.78 -1.23 5.27
N THR A 214 -2.08 -0.11 5.50
CA THR A 214 -0.64 -0.02 5.23
C THR A 214 0.14 -0.81 6.29
N PRO A 215 1.00 -1.76 5.88
CA PRO A 215 1.84 -2.51 6.80
C PRO A 215 3.05 -1.66 7.23
N ASN A 216 2.82 -0.70 8.13
CA ASN A 216 3.84 0.24 8.58
C ASN A 216 5.02 -0.46 9.28
N ASP A 217 4.79 -1.65 9.83
CA ASP A 217 5.82 -2.52 10.41
C ASP A 217 5.98 -3.84 9.64
N GLY A 218 5.65 -3.84 8.35
CA GLY A 218 5.72 -5.03 7.51
C GLY A 218 4.59 -6.04 7.76
N SER A 219 4.69 -7.21 7.12
CA SER A 219 3.73 -8.29 7.23
C SER A 219 4.43 -9.66 7.13
N ILE A 220 4.06 -10.58 8.02
CA ILE A 220 4.53 -11.98 7.97
C ILE A 220 4.15 -12.67 6.64
N LEU A 221 3.13 -12.18 5.95
CA LEU A 221 2.73 -12.69 4.65
C LEU A 221 3.79 -12.46 3.57
N ALA A 222 4.67 -11.45 3.74
CA ALA A 222 5.83 -11.28 2.88
C ALA A 222 6.81 -12.46 3.05
N LEU A 223 7.11 -12.84 4.29
CA LEU A 223 7.92 -14.04 4.55
C LEU A 223 7.26 -15.29 3.96
N ARG A 224 5.94 -15.46 4.16
CA ARG A 224 5.20 -16.59 3.57
C ARG A 224 5.33 -16.63 2.05
N ALA A 225 5.21 -15.48 1.37
CA ALA A 225 5.35 -15.42 -0.09
C ALA A 225 6.75 -15.83 -0.55
N LEU A 226 7.78 -15.48 0.20
CA LEU A 226 9.18 -15.84 -0.08
C LEU A 226 9.48 -17.33 0.20
N LEU A 227 8.77 -17.95 1.14
CA LEU A 227 8.97 -19.35 1.49
C LEU A 227 8.11 -20.30 0.66
N GLU A 228 6.83 -19.98 0.49
CA GLU A 228 5.83 -20.88 -0.10
C GLU A 228 5.40 -20.44 -1.51
N GLY A 229 5.67 -19.21 -1.91
CA GLY A 229 4.91 -18.58 -2.98
C GLY A 229 3.50 -18.25 -2.47
N HIS A 230 2.57 -18.05 -3.34
CA HIS A 230 1.18 -17.69 -3.05
C HIS A 230 0.96 -16.22 -2.70
N ALA A 231 -0.27 -15.80 -2.96
CA ALA A 231 -0.63 -14.40 -2.85
C ALA A 231 -0.57 -13.88 -1.42
N LEU A 232 -0.18 -12.63 -1.31
CA LEU A 232 -0.24 -11.83 -0.08
C LEU A 232 -1.67 -11.56 0.41
N THR A 233 -2.71 -12.00 -0.31
CA THR A 233 -4.10 -11.81 0.07
C THR A 233 -4.78 -13.15 0.30
N SER A 234 -5.01 -13.48 1.58
CA SER A 234 -5.84 -14.63 1.97
C SER A 234 -7.34 -14.38 1.75
N THR A 235 -7.72 -13.15 1.44
CA THR A 235 -9.10 -12.67 1.44
C THR A 235 -9.80 -12.67 0.08
N LEU A 236 -9.07 -12.81 -1.03
CA LEU A 236 -9.70 -13.05 -2.32
C LEU A 236 -9.98 -14.54 -2.48
N PRO A 237 -11.26 -14.95 -2.53
CA PRO A 237 -11.64 -16.37 -2.67
C PRO A 237 -11.39 -16.89 -4.10
N ILE A 238 -10.33 -16.44 -4.74
CA ILE A 238 -10.04 -16.74 -6.13
C ILE A 238 -8.76 -17.56 -6.17
N PRO A 239 -8.75 -18.74 -6.82
CA PRO A 239 -7.54 -19.53 -7.03
C PRO A 239 -6.52 -18.88 -7.99
N LEU A 240 -6.57 -17.57 -8.11
CA LEU A 240 -5.87 -16.72 -9.08
C LEU A 240 -4.37 -16.61 -8.85
N PHE A 241 -3.96 -16.85 -7.62
CA PHE A 241 -2.58 -16.69 -7.19
C PHE A 241 -1.79 -18.00 -7.15
N GLN A 242 -2.38 -19.08 -7.63
CA GLN A 242 -1.68 -20.37 -7.74
C GLN A 242 -0.46 -20.33 -8.66
N SER A 243 -0.34 -19.28 -9.47
CA SER A 243 0.80 -19.10 -10.38
C SER A 243 1.94 -18.24 -9.83
N PHE A 244 1.77 -17.59 -8.66
CA PHE A 244 2.83 -16.82 -8.01
C PHE A 244 3.68 -17.74 -7.13
N THR A 245 4.91 -17.97 -7.55
CA THR A 245 5.81 -18.92 -6.88
C THR A 245 6.81 -18.21 -5.96
N ARG A 246 7.47 -18.96 -5.07
CA ARG A 246 8.60 -18.41 -4.29
C ARG A 246 9.75 -17.92 -5.18
N PHE A 247 9.88 -18.46 -6.39
CA PHE A 247 10.88 -18.04 -7.38
C PHE A 247 10.53 -16.68 -7.99
N ASP A 248 9.24 -16.39 -8.18
CA ASP A 248 8.79 -15.04 -8.56
C ASP A 248 9.07 -14.08 -7.39
N ALA A 249 8.63 -14.44 -6.18
CA ALA A 249 8.80 -13.64 -4.97
C ALA A 249 10.26 -13.25 -4.72
N PHE A 250 11.18 -14.19 -4.90
CA PHE A 250 12.61 -13.97 -4.68
C PHE A 250 13.19 -12.84 -5.53
N THR A 251 12.66 -12.62 -6.74
CA THR A 251 13.19 -11.59 -7.65
C THR A 251 12.60 -10.19 -7.42
N ILE A 252 11.69 -10.02 -6.44
CA ILE A 252 10.90 -8.82 -6.24
C ILE A 252 11.40 -8.05 -5.01
N PRO A 253 12.18 -6.96 -5.17
CA PRO A 253 12.72 -6.18 -4.06
C PRO A 253 11.64 -5.65 -3.10
N SER A 254 10.50 -5.21 -3.60
CA SER A 254 9.42 -4.66 -2.76
C SER A 254 8.87 -5.67 -1.75
N LEU A 255 8.92 -6.98 -2.04
CA LEU A 255 8.53 -8.02 -1.09
C LEU A 255 9.50 -8.13 0.09
N MET A 256 10.80 -7.97 -0.15
CA MET A 256 11.80 -7.93 0.92
C MET A 256 11.58 -6.70 1.82
N GLU A 257 11.14 -5.59 1.23
CA GLU A 257 10.81 -4.36 1.95
C GLU A 257 9.50 -4.44 2.75
N LEU A 258 8.67 -5.44 2.48
CA LEU A 258 7.48 -5.75 3.27
C LEU A 258 7.75 -6.72 4.44
N LEU A 259 8.97 -7.25 4.56
CA LEU A 259 9.33 -8.05 5.73
C LEU A 259 9.24 -7.19 6.99
N PRO A 260 8.69 -7.74 8.10
CA PRO A 260 8.62 -7.01 9.35
C PRO A 260 9.99 -6.55 9.83
N SER A 261 10.04 -5.34 10.38
CA SER A 261 11.26 -4.79 10.95
C SER A 261 11.57 -5.35 12.33
N ASN A 262 12.61 -4.85 12.96
CA ASN A 262 13.10 -5.29 14.26
C ASN A 262 11.98 -5.28 15.33
N GLY A 263 11.56 -6.47 15.74
CA GLY A 263 10.52 -6.69 16.75
C GLY A 263 9.10 -6.92 16.18
N GLY A 264 8.84 -6.59 14.91
CA GLY A 264 7.54 -6.81 14.26
C GLY A 264 7.32 -8.26 13.80
N LEU A 265 8.39 -9.04 13.73
CA LEU A 265 8.33 -10.46 13.38
C LEU A 265 8.64 -11.31 14.62
N THR A 266 7.66 -12.08 15.05
CA THR A 266 7.87 -13.09 16.09
C THR A 266 7.93 -14.48 15.46
N ILE A 267 9.09 -15.13 15.58
CA ILE A 267 9.27 -16.53 15.23
C ILE A 267 9.43 -17.32 16.52
N TYR A 268 8.67 -18.40 16.66
CA TYR A 268 8.68 -19.26 17.83
C TYR A 268 9.41 -20.59 17.53
N ASP A 269 9.98 -21.18 18.57
CA ASP A 269 10.32 -22.60 18.58
C ASP A 269 9.06 -23.47 18.82
N GLU A 270 9.21 -24.80 18.83
CA GLU A 270 8.11 -25.77 19.06
C GLU A 270 7.41 -25.59 20.43
N ASN A 271 8.05 -24.93 21.41
CA ASN A 271 7.52 -24.63 22.73
C ASN A 271 6.90 -23.24 22.85
N PHE A 272 6.74 -22.56 21.71
CA PHE A 272 6.28 -21.16 21.63
C PHE A 272 7.15 -20.17 22.38
N LYS A 273 8.46 -20.45 22.50
CA LYS A 273 9.43 -19.51 23.01
C LYS A 273 9.94 -18.64 21.84
N PRO A 274 9.88 -17.31 21.96
CA PRO A 274 10.36 -16.43 20.91
C PRO A 274 11.85 -16.62 20.62
N LEU A 275 12.18 -16.76 19.36
CA LEU A 275 13.54 -16.80 18.85
C LEU A 275 14.02 -15.38 18.50
N LYS A 276 15.27 -15.08 18.78
CA LYS A 276 15.90 -13.81 18.41
C LYS A 276 16.53 -13.96 17.02
N LEU A 277 15.74 -13.79 15.99
CA LEU A 277 16.17 -13.90 14.59
C LEU A 277 16.30 -12.54 13.94
N ASP A 278 17.25 -12.41 13.05
CA ASP A 278 17.35 -11.28 12.14
C ASP A 278 16.92 -11.70 10.74
N VAL A 279 15.68 -11.39 10.38
CA VAL A 279 15.10 -11.76 9.08
C VAL A 279 15.84 -11.17 7.87
N TYR A 280 16.62 -10.11 8.08
CA TYR A 280 17.44 -9.50 7.04
C TYR A 280 18.85 -10.07 6.94
N SER A 281 19.20 -11.03 7.82
CA SER A 281 20.48 -11.71 7.78
C SER A 281 20.43 -12.94 6.88
N PRO A 282 21.22 -13.02 5.80
CA PRO A 282 21.29 -14.23 4.97
C PRO A 282 21.60 -15.50 5.78
N ALA A 283 22.40 -15.38 6.86
CA ALA A 283 22.71 -16.50 7.73
C ALA A 283 21.47 -17.11 8.39
N THR A 284 20.49 -16.30 8.77
CA THR A 284 19.20 -16.79 9.28
C THR A 284 18.45 -17.61 8.22
N TRP A 285 18.51 -17.19 6.96
CA TRP A 285 17.85 -17.91 5.86
C TRP A 285 18.51 -19.25 5.58
N ASP A 286 19.83 -19.32 5.66
CA ASP A 286 20.58 -20.59 5.52
C ASP A 286 20.34 -21.51 6.74
N GLU A 287 20.28 -20.97 7.97
CA GLU A 287 20.08 -21.71 9.22
C GLU A 287 18.71 -22.42 9.28
N TYR A 288 17.64 -21.74 8.76
CA TYR A 288 16.26 -22.24 8.84
C TYR A 288 15.72 -22.79 7.52
N ASP A 289 16.60 -23.15 6.57
CA ASP A 289 16.22 -23.69 5.25
C ASP A 289 15.27 -22.80 4.44
N TRP A 290 15.34 -21.48 4.66
CA TRP A 290 14.53 -20.48 3.94
C TRP A 290 15.12 -20.10 2.59
N SER A 291 16.39 -20.37 2.38
CA SER A 291 17.12 -20.00 1.18
C SER A 291 16.61 -20.71 -0.06
N ILE A 292 16.42 -19.93 -1.14
CA ILE A 292 15.84 -20.44 -2.39
C ILE A 292 16.77 -21.42 -3.10
N TRP A 293 18.08 -21.27 -2.91
CA TRP A 293 19.09 -22.15 -3.53
C TRP A 293 19.14 -23.56 -2.93
N GLU A 294 18.49 -23.79 -1.78
CA GLU A 294 18.25 -25.12 -1.22
C GLU A 294 17.04 -25.82 -1.86
N ASP A 295 16.23 -25.12 -2.65
CA ASP A 295 15.08 -25.70 -3.33
C ASP A 295 15.53 -26.52 -4.56
N PRO A 296 15.11 -27.79 -4.69
CA PRO A 296 15.51 -28.66 -5.81
C PRO A 296 15.13 -28.12 -7.20
N ASP A 297 14.14 -27.23 -7.27
CA ASP A 297 13.72 -26.62 -8.53
C ASP A 297 14.47 -25.33 -8.88
N PHE A 298 15.34 -24.83 -7.99
CA PHE A 298 16.10 -23.61 -8.22
C PHE A 298 16.91 -23.67 -9.51
N THR A 299 17.70 -24.75 -9.71
CA THR A 299 18.52 -24.91 -10.91
C THR A 299 17.73 -25.12 -12.19
N LYS A 300 16.45 -25.52 -12.08
CA LYS A 300 15.54 -25.65 -13.23
C LYS A 300 14.88 -24.32 -13.62
N ARG A 301 14.78 -23.40 -12.66
CA ARG A 301 14.05 -22.13 -12.81
C ARG A 301 14.95 -20.96 -13.16
N PHE A 302 16.23 -21.02 -12.77
CA PHE A 302 17.21 -19.95 -12.97
C PHE A 302 18.33 -20.43 -13.90
N SER A 303 18.77 -19.56 -14.80
CA SER A 303 19.92 -19.78 -15.66
C SER A 303 21.20 -19.90 -14.84
N PRO A 304 22.29 -20.49 -15.35
CA PRO A 304 23.58 -20.56 -14.65
C PRO A 304 24.11 -19.20 -14.19
N GLU A 305 23.87 -18.13 -14.96
CA GLU A 305 24.24 -16.76 -14.61
C GLU A 305 23.40 -16.24 -13.43
N GLU A 306 22.09 -16.45 -13.45
CA GLU A 306 21.20 -16.08 -12.34
C GLU A 306 21.55 -16.87 -11.08
N GLN A 307 21.84 -18.15 -11.19
CA GLN A 307 22.28 -18.98 -10.05
C GLN A 307 23.56 -18.43 -9.40
N ALA A 308 24.53 -18.00 -10.21
CA ALA A 308 25.76 -17.38 -9.71
C ALA A 308 25.49 -16.03 -9.02
N ASN A 309 24.51 -15.29 -9.51
CA ASN A 309 24.11 -13.98 -8.97
C ASN A 309 23.17 -14.06 -7.76
N ALA A 310 22.54 -15.20 -7.47
CA ALA A 310 21.47 -15.31 -6.48
C ALA A 310 21.88 -14.86 -5.07
N LYS A 311 23.01 -15.37 -4.55
CA LYS A 311 23.50 -14.97 -3.20
C LYS A 311 23.96 -13.50 -3.15
N PRO A 312 24.76 -12.98 -4.10
CA PRO A 312 25.08 -11.54 -4.17
C PRO A 312 23.86 -10.64 -4.28
N TYR A 313 22.89 -11.01 -5.10
CA TYR A 313 21.60 -10.29 -5.22
C TYR A 313 20.85 -10.29 -3.88
N PHE A 314 20.68 -11.46 -3.28
CA PHE A 314 19.98 -11.60 -2.01
C PHE A 314 20.57 -10.74 -0.91
N LEU A 315 21.90 -10.75 -0.77
CA LEU A 315 22.59 -9.88 0.17
C LEU A 315 22.29 -8.39 -0.09
N ALA A 316 22.38 -7.97 -1.35
CA ALA A 316 22.14 -6.58 -1.73
C ALA A 316 20.71 -6.14 -1.45
N VAL A 317 19.71 -6.96 -1.84
CA VAL A 317 18.29 -6.62 -1.68
C VAL A 317 17.88 -6.63 -0.20
N MET A 318 18.39 -7.56 0.62
CA MET A 318 18.09 -7.60 2.06
C MET A 318 18.69 -6.42 2.80
N GLN A 319 19.92 -6.01 2.46
CA GLN A 319 20.50 -4.78 2.99
C GLN A 319 19.70 -3.54 2.60
N ARG A 320 19.23 -3.49 1.36
CA ARG A 320 18.38 -2.39 0.85
C ARG A 320 17.05 -2.34 1.59
N ALA A 321 16.38 -3.48 1.73
CA ALA A 321 15.11 -3.61 2.43
C ALA A 321 15.21 -3.20 3.90
N ARG A 322 16.26 -3.62 4.60
CA ARG A 322 16.54 -3.17 5.98
C ARG A 322 16.66 -1.66 6.06
N LYS A 323 17.47 -1.06 5.19
CA LYS A 323 17.67 0.40 5.15
C LYS A 323 16.37 1.15 4.82
N PHE A 324 15.52 0.58 3.96
CA PHE A 324 14.20 1.15 3.68
C PHE A 324 13.32 1.18 4.94
N GLN A 325 13.26 0.07 5.67
CA GLN A 325 12.48 -0.01 6.92
C GLN A 325 13.02 0.93 8.00
N GLU A 326 14.33 1.06 8.09
CA GLU A 326 14.97 2.05 8.99
C GLU A 326 14.66 3.48 8.55
N ALA A 327 14.67 3.76 7.24
CA ALA A 327 14.42 5.09 6.69
C ALA A 327 12.99 5.59 6.96
N ILE A 328 11.97 4.74 6.79
CA ILE A 328 10.58 5.12 7.06
C ILE A 328 10.25 5.28 8.56
N ARG A 329 11.17 4.87 9.45
CA ARG A 329 11.09 5.08 10.91
C ARG A 329 12.09 6.10 11.41
N ALA A 330 12.91 6.64 10.53
CA ALA A 330 13.83 7.69 10.88
C ALA A 330 13.07 8.98 11.21
N PHE A 331 13.57 9.73 12.17
CA PHE A 331 12.96 10.99 12.55
C PHE A 331 13.94 12.15 12.49
N ARG A 332 13.37 13.33 12.38
CA ARG A 332 14.08 14.60 12.54
C ARG A 332 13.30 15.48 13.50
N PRO A 333 13.94 16.05 14.52
CA PRO A 333 13.25 16.97 15.42
C PRO A 333 12.59 18.13 14.67
N GLY A 334 11.35 18.47 15.01
CA GLY A 334 10.59 19.56 14.42
C GLY A 334 9.15 19.19 14.12
N LYS A 335 8.35 20.20 13.74
CA LYS A 335 6.96 19.97 13.35
C LYS A 335 6.91 19.31 11.98
N ILE A 336 6.21 18.19 11.88
CA ILE A 336 5.95 17.52 10.61
C ILE A 336 4.77 18.21 9.92
N PRO A 337 4.95 18.74 8.69
CA PRO A 337 3.93 19.55 8.02
C PRO A 337 2.98 18.74 7.13
N ILE A 338 2.69 17.49 7.51
CA ILE A 338 1.78 16.55 6.82
C ILE A 338 0.89 15.88 7.86
N SER A 339 -0.35 15.64 7.50
CA SER A 339 -1.31 14.89 8.30
C SER A 339 -1.49 13.47 7.79
N PHE A 340 -1.22 12.46 8.64
CA PHE A 340 -1.48 11.05 8.35
C PHE A 340 -2.79 10.61 8.99
N TYR A 341 -3.54 9.81 8.25
CA TYR A 341 -4.80 9.17 8.71
C TYR A 341 -4.66 7.67 8.51
N LEU A 342 -4.87 6.89 9.58
CA LEU A 342 -4.80 5.42 9.53
C LEU A 342 -6.19 4.83 9.37
N ILE A 343 -6.34 3.92 8.41
CA ILE A 343 -7.61 3.22 8.14
C ILE A 343 -7.32 1.73 8.02
N GLY A 344 -8.01 0.90 8.80
CA GLY A 344 -7.73 -0.53 8.77
C GLY A 344 -8.78 -1.41 9.43
N GLY A 345 -8.58 -2.71 9.30
CA GLY A 345 -9.37 -3.73 10.00
C GLY A 345 -8.82 -4.00 11.41
N ASP A 346 -9.73 -4.31 12.34
CA ASP A 346 -9.40 -4.48 13.77
C ASP A 346 -9.91 -5.79 14.36
N CYS A 347 -10.56 -6.67 13.58
CA CYS A 347 -11.22 -7.84 14.13
C CYS A 347 -10.85 -9.17 13.48
N LYS A 348 -10.32 -9.17 12.26
CA LYS A 348 -10.03 -10.40 11.54
C LYS A 348 -8.79 -11.10 12.12
N ASP A 349 -8.84 -12.42 12.18
CA ASP A 349 -7.65 -13.20 12.50
C ASP A 349 -6.62 -13.02 11.37
N THR A 350 -5.50 -12.44 11.72
CA THR A 350 -4.45 -12.01 10.79
C THR A 350 -3.13 -12.66 11.16
N PRO A 351 -2.43 -13.33 10.23
CA PRO A 351 -1.11 -13.89 10.51
C PRO A 351 -0.14 -12.83 11.05
N ALA A 352 0.49 -13.12 12.18
CA ALA A 352 1.37 -12.20 12.91
C ALA A 352 2.72 -12.82 13.28
N ALA A 353 2.79 -14.15 13.32
CA ALA A 353 3.97 -14.89 13.76
C ALA A 353 4.12 -16.20 12.98
N ALA A 354 5.25 -16.87 13.16
CA ALA A 354 5.50 -18.21 12.66
C ALA A 354 6.08 -19.10 13.76
N VAL A 355 6.06 -20.40 13.56
CA VAL A 355 6.79 -21.37 14.39
C VAL A 355 7.71 -22.19 13.50
N VAL A 356 8.94 -22.41 13.92
CA VAL A 356 9.88 -23.31 13.24
C VAL A 356 9.94 -24.63 13.96
N LEU A 357 9.81 -25.70 13.18
CA LEU A 357 9.76 -27.08 13.64
C LEU A 357 10.86 -27.86 12.94
N TRP A 358 11.59 -28.67 13.69
CA TRP A 358 12.57 -29.57 13.10
C TRP A 358 11.89 -30.84 12.55
N ASP A 359 12.00 -31.06 11.24
CA ASP A 359 11.53 -32.29 10.58
C ASP A 359 12.63 -33.36 10.66
N GLU A 360 12.50 -34.24 11.62
CA GLU A 360 13.46 -35.35 11.83
C GLU A 360 13.58 -36.29 10.62
N LYS A 361 12.51 -36.50 9.89
CA LYS A 361 12.48 -37.38 8.71
C LYS A 361 13.30 -36.80 7.54
N ASN A 362 13.09 -35.52 7.28
CA ASN A 362 13.70 -34.84 6.14
C ASN A 362 14.97 -34.09 6.52
N LYS A 363 15.35 -34.05 7.83
CA LYS A 363 16.53 -33.36 8.38
C LYS A 363 16.59 -31.89 7.94
N ARG A 364 15.47 -31.20 8.07
CA ARG A 364 15.33 -29.77 7.72
C ARG A 364 14.37 -29.07 8.64
N TRP A 365 14.47 -27.73 8.67
CA TRP A 365 13.47 -26.89 9.31
C TRP A 365 12.22 -26.73 8.45
N ASP A 366 11.07 -26.80 9.09
CA ASP A 366 9.75 -26.44 8.53
C ASP A 366 9.22 -25.20 9.24
N THR A 367 8.76 -24.21 8.47
CA THR A 367 8.27 -22.95 9.00
C THR A 367 6.78 -22.82 8.80
N MET A 368 6.04 -22.99 9.89
CA MET A 368 4.59 -22.92 9.91
C MET A 368 4.12 -21.47 10.09
N ILE A 369 3.48 -20.91 9.08
CA ILE A 369 2.77 -19.61 9.15
C ILE A 369 1.26 -19.84 9.12
N ARG A 370 0.81 -20.92 8.49
CA ARG A 370 -0.61 -21.33 8.51
C ARG A 370 -0.84 -22.27 9.67
N PRO A 371 -1.68 -21.89 10.65
CA PRO A 371 -1.90 -22.74 11.82
C PRO A 371 -2.41 -24.13 11.46
N HIS A 372 -1.76 -25.16 11.98
CA HIS A 372 -2.23 -26.55 12.02
C HIS A 372 -1.62 -27.26 13.24
N SER A 373 -2.22 -28.37 13.65
CA SER A 373 -1.73 -29.14 14.79
C SER A 373 -0.38 -29.79 14.50
N PHE A 374 0.50 -29.88 15.49
CA PHE A 374 1.78 -30.58 15.39
C PHE A 374 2.11 -31.35 16.68
N THR A 375 3.13 -32.19 16.65
CA THR A 375 3.63 -32.90 17.84
C THR A 375 5.04 -32.45 18.12
N ARG A 376 5.30 -32.00 19.34
CA ARG A 376 6.62 -31.60 19.82
C ARG A 376 7.58 -32.79 19.86
N THR A 377 8.87 -32.53 19.98
CA THR A 377 9.90 -33.55 20.12
C THR A 377 9.75 -34.40 21.38
N ASP A 378 9.12 -33.87 22.43
CA ASP A 378 8.77 -34.61 23.67
C ASP A 378 7.53 -35.49 23.57
N GLY A 379 6.87 -35.54 22.41
CA GLY A 379 5.64 -36.29 22.16
C GLY A 379 4.36 -35.51 22.53
N THR A 380 4.43 -34.32 23.05
CA THR A 380 3.24 -33.52 23.39
C THR A 380 2.57 -33.01 22.12
N ARG A 381 1.27 -33.27 21.98
CA ARG A 381 0.47 -32.76 20.84
C ARG A 381 0.01 -31.32 21.13
N VAL A 382 0.23 -30.44 20.17
CA VAL A 382 -0.29 -29.05 20.15
C VAL A 382 -1.47 -29.01 19.19
N SER A 383 -2.59 -28.49 19.64
CA SER A 383 -3.80 -28.36 18.82
C SER A 383 -3.70 -27.19 17.85
N GLU A 384 -4.50 -27.23 16.77
CA GLU A 384 -4.59 -26.13 15.81
C GLU A 384 -5.04 -24.82 16.48
N ASP A 385 -5.97 -24.90 17.43
CA ASP A 385 -6.47 -23.71 18.16
C ASP A 385 -5.36 -23.05 18.99
N GLU A 386 -4.50 -23.84 19.65
CA GLU A 386 -3.35 -23.34 20.40
C GLU A 386 -2.36 -22.64 19.46
N VAL A 387 -2.07 -23.24 18.30
CA VAL A 387 -1.22 -22.67 17.27
C VAL A 387 -1.83 -21.38 16.74
N LYS A 388 -3.11 -21.39 16.39
CA LYS A 388 -3.84 -20.23 15.90
C LYS A 388 -3.81 -19.06 16.88
N ALA A 389 -4.00 -19.33 18.17
CA ALA A 389 -3.93 -18.33 19.21
C ALA A 389 -2.54 -17.69 19.37
N LYS A 390 -1.48 -18.38 18.94
CA LYS A 390 -0.10 -17.90 18.98
C LYS A 390 0.33 -17.18 17.72
N LEU A 391 -0.12 -17.66 16.55
CA LEU A 391 0.36 -17.16 15.28
C LEU A 391 -0.49 -16.02 14.70
N ASN A 392 -1.72 -15.82 15.18
CA ASN A 392 -2.59 -14.77 14.68
C ASN A 392 -2.76 -13.63 15.69
N ALA A 393 -2.95 -12.45 15.14
CA ALA A 393 -3.36 -11.24 15.87
C ALA A 393 -4.60 -10.63 15.20
N LYS A 394 -5.17 -9.59 15.81
CA LYS A 394 -6.26 -8.83 15.18
C LYS A 394 -5.74 -7.90 14.09
N GLY A 395 -6.49 -7.80 13.01
CA GLY A 395 -6.19 -6.97 11.87
C GLY A 395 -7.27 -7.05 10.81
N ASP A 396 -6.86 -6.98 9.53
CA ASP A 396 -7.75 -7.03 8.37
C ASP A 396 -7.61 -8.35 7.55
N GLY A 397 -6.98 -9.38 8.12
CA GLY A 397 -6.68 -10.65 7.47
C GLY A 397 -5.36 -10.66 6.67
N THR A 398 -4.74 -9.51 6.46
CA THR A 398 -3.47 -9.35 5.72
C THR A 398 -2.43 -8.57 6.52
N VAL A 399 -2.86 -7.47 7.13
CA VAL A 399 -2.05 -6.58 7.95
C VAL A 399 -2.63 -6.56 9.35
N THR A 400 -1.80 -6.82 10.35
CA THR A 400 -2.22 -6.72 11.76
C THR A 400 -2.49 -5.26 12.13
N LEU A 401 -3.41 -5.03 13.05
CA LEU A 401 -3.65 -3.68 13.58
C LEU A 401 -2.35 -3.11 14.17
N GLN A 402 -1.56 -3.94 14.86
CA GLN A 402 -0.26 -3.57 15.40
C GLN A 402 0.68 -3.03 14.31
N SER A 403 0.80 -3.70 13.17
CA SER A 403 1.64 -3.24 12.05
C SER A 403 1.09 -1.95 11.43
N LEU A 404 -0.23 -1.83 11.28
CA LEU A 404 -0.84 -0.61 10.72
C LEU A 404 -0.58 0.62 11.60
N VAL A 405 -0.74 0.48 12.93
CA VAL A 405 -0.53 1.59 13.87
C VAL A 405 0.94 1.77 14.26
N ASP A 406 1.82 0.84 13.87
CA ASP A 406 3.24 0.79 14.26
C ASP A 406 3.42 0.82 15.80
N ASP A 407 2.72 -0.08 16.48
CA ASP A 407 2.56 -0.09 17.95
C ASP A 407 3.79 -0.65 18.70
N LEU A 408 4.84 -1.03 17.96
CA LEU A 408 6.10 -1.47 18.55
C LEU A 408 6.91 -0.30 19.13
N ALA A 409 6.63 0.91 18.66
CA ALA A 409 7.22 2.12 19.20
C ALA A 409 6.24 2.83 20.13
N GLU A 410 6.76 3.38 21.24
CA GLU A 410 5.98 4.29 22.09
C GLU A 410 5.41 5.44 21.24
N GLU A 411 4.21 5.91 21.55
CA GLU A 411 3.52 6.97 20.80
C GLU A 411 4.37 8.25 20.69
N SER A 412 5.13 8.58 21.71
CA SER A 412 6.06 9.70 21.73
C SER A 412 7.17 9.60 20.68
N VAL A 413 7.63 8.38 20.39
CA VAL A 413 8.64 8.07 19.37
C VAL A 413 7.97 7.97 18.00
N ARG A 414 6.88 7.22 17.90
CA ARG A 414 6.11 7.02 16.66
C ARG A 414 5.65 8.35 16.06
N SER A 415 5.14 9.27 16.86
CA SER A 415 4.68 10.58 16.39
C SER A 415 5.76 11.42 15.73
N GLN A 416 7.04 11.09 15.90
CA GLN A 416 8.17 11.79 15.29
C GLN A 416 8.44 11.38 13.84
N TYR A 417 7.92 10.24 13.38
CA TYR A 417 8.05 9.77 11.99
C TYR A 417 6.71 9.38 11.33
N LEU A 418 5.68 9.15 12.14
CA LEU A 418 4.32 8.87 11.69
C LEU A 418 3.32 9.64 12.55
N PRO A 419 3.20 10.97 12.38
CA PRO A 419 2.24 11.78 13.14
C PRO A 419 0.83 11.53 12.64
N VAL A 420 0.06 10.78 13.41
CA VAL A 420 -1.32 10.42 13.09
C VAL A 420 -2.26 11.55 13.53
N SER A 421 -3.01 12.11 12.58
CA SER A 421 -4.02 13.15 12.82
C SER A 421 -5.42 12.57 13.05
N GLY A 422 -5.63 11.29 12.71
CA GLY A 422 -6.88 10.57 12.92
C GLY A 422 -6.78 9.12 12.49
N GLY A 423 -7.70 8.31 12.98
CA GLY A 423 -7.78 6.89 12.65
C GLY A 423 -9.22 6.43 12.49
N MET A 424 -9.39 5.38 11.70
CA MET A 424 -10.65 4.68 11.50
C MET A 424 -10.37 3.18 11.44
N PHE A 425 -10.91 2.46 12.40
CA PHE A 425 -10.75 1.01 12.49
C PHE A 425 -12.12 0.37 12.45
N GLN A 426 -12.28 -0.66 11.62
CA GLN A 426 -13.54 -1.35 11.41
C GLN A 426 -13.29 -2.84 11.16
N CYS A 427 -14.29 -3.67 11.43
CA CYS A 427 -14.22 -5.10 11.17
C CYS A 427 -14.34 -5.42 9.67
N GLU A 428 -13.37 -4.96 8.90
CA GLU A 428 -13.31 -5.14 7.44
C GLU A 428 -12.09 -5.94 7.01
N ASP A 429 -12.21 -6.62 5.86
CA ASP A 429 -11.09 -7.32 5.21
C ASP A 429 -10.21 -6.33 4.44
N HIS A 430 -8.95 -6.67 4.26
CA HIS A 430 -7.93 -5.82 3.61
C HIS A 430 -8.37 -5.21 2.27
N THR A 431 -8.94 -6.01 1.40
CA THR A 431 -9.43 -5.55 0.09
C THR A 431 -10.73 -4.73 0.21
N ARG A 432 -11.50 -4.92 1.27
CA ARG A 432 -12.73 -4.18 1.52
C ARG A 432 -12.49 -2.78 2.09
N LEU A 433 -11.30 -2.48 2.56
CA LEU A 433 -10.94 -1.14 3.02
C LEU A 433 -11.11 -0.08 1.91
N VAL A 434 -10.96 -0.46 0.65
CA VAL A 434 -11.16 0.44 -0.50
C VAL A 434 -12.57 0.33 -1.12
N THR A 435 -13.34 -0.72 -0.79
CA THR A 435 -14.67 -0.95 -1.37
C THR A 435 -15.84 -0.74 -0.41
N SER A 436 -15.57 -0.63 0.90
CA SER A 436 -16.58 -0.39 1.94
C SER A 436 -17.16 1.02 1.80
N VAL A 437 -18.49 1.10 1.66
CA VAL A 437 -19.23 2.38 1.53
C VAL A 437 -19.01 3.26 2.75
N GLU A 438 -19.01 2.66 3.94
CA GLU A 438 -18.84 3.42 5.19
C GLU A 438 -17.46 4.08 5.27
N ILE A 439 -16.40 3.34 4.90
CA ILE A 439 -15.03 3.88 4.84
C ILE A 439 -14.95 4.99 3.79
N GLN A 440 -15.52 4.76 2.60
CA GLN A 440 -15.53 5.75 1.52
C GLN A 440 -16.24 7.04 1.91
N ASP A 441 -17.38 6.96 2.60
CA ASP A 441 -18.13 8.15 3.04
C ASP A 441 -17.35 8.97 4.08
N LYS A 442 -16.66 8.31 5.01
CA LYS A 442 -15.77 8.98 5.97
C LYS A 442 -14.56 9.61 5.27
N LEU A 443 -13.94 8.89 4.31
CA LEU A 443 -12.86 9.45 3.48
C LEU A 443 -13.31 10.71 2.73
N LEU A 444 -14.47 10.64 2.05
CA LEU A 444 -15.02 11.79 1.33
C LEU A 444 -15.32 12.97 2.26
N GLY A 445 -15.72 12.71 3.50
CA GLY A 445 -15.88 13.73 4.54
C GLY A 445 -14.56 14.41 4.90
N LEU A 446 -13.47 13.66 5.01
CA LEU A 446 -12.14 14.16 5.35
C LEU A 446 -11.41 14.85 4.18
N LEU A 447 -11.84 14.59 2.95
CA LEU A 447 -11.29 15.22 1.73
C LEU A 447 -11.90 16.61 1.46
N LYS A 448 -12.97 16.96 2.15
CA LYS A 448 -13.58 18.30 2.11
C LYS A 448 -12.75 19.25 2.95
#